data_32d99f7a5fa06261c52d006f6fbac909
#
_entry.id   32d99f7a5fa06261c52d006f6fbac909
#
_cell.length_a   1.000
_cell.length_b   1.000
_cell.length_c   1.000
_cell.angle_alpha   90.00
_cell.angle_beta   90.00
_cell.angle_gamma   90.00
#
_symmetry.space_group_name_H-M   'P 1'
#
loop_
_entity.id
_entity.type
_entity.pdbx_description
1 polymer ?
#
loop_
_entity_poly.entity_id
_entity_poly.type
_entity_poly.pdbx_seq_one_letter_code
_entity_poly.pdbx_strand_id
1 'polypeptide(L)'
;MVYSPTKTASEISESGASNRSTQSASTPKFSTLIELLQYRASQQPDDLAYQFLVDGKKEGAAYTYAELEEWAKAIAALLQQQQTKGERALLLYPQGVEVVAAFCGCLYAGVIAIPVPPPDAGRMKRTLPRLREIIKDAEATIVLSNARIIELIQDSGLDFPEFDTMHWIDTESVELDLAKEWKDPDVDKDVLAYLQFSSGSTSTPKGVMLSHYNLLHHSDYLQRACGYSKDGPTVTWMPYFHDYGLVEGLMQPLYNGAPCYIMAPLAFVKRPLRWLQAIQKYGATHSQAPNFAYELCLRRIKPAKREGLDLSSWISAGNAAEPINPRVLREFAE
;
A
#
# COMPACT_ATOMS: atom_id res chain seq x y z
N MET A 1 -5.74 15.78 8.51
CA MET A 1 -7.06 16.43 8.64
C MET A 1 -7.96 15.85 7.56
N VAL A 2 -9.00 15.14 7.95
CA VAL A 2 -10.00 14.56 7.02
C VAL A 2 -11.12 15.58 6.88
N TYR A 3 -11.38 16.09 5.69
CA TYR A 3 -12.46 17.04 5.41
C TYR A 3 -13.69 16.24 4.93
N SER A 4 -14.79 16.35 5.66
CA SER A 4 -16.12 15.85 5.23
C SER A 4 -16.91 17.02 4.66
N PRO A 5 -17.47 16.94 3.45
CA PRO A 5 -18.11 18.08 2.77
C PRO A 5 -19.49 18.49 3.32
N THR A 6 -19.95 17.94 4.44
CA THR A 6 -21.35 18.13 4.93
C THR A 6 -21.52 19.06 6.13
N LYS A 7 -20.50 19.80 6.59
CA LYS A 7 -20.68 20.78 7.67
C LYS A 7 -20.10 22.16 7.30
N THR A 8 -20.89 23.21 7.46
CA THR A 8 -20.46 24.60 7.25
C THR A 8 -19.66 25.12 8.45
N ALA A 9 -18.78 26.09 8.21
CA ALA A 9 -17.86 26.64 9.21
C ALA A 9 -18.57 27.26 10.46
N SER A 10 -19.86 27.57 10.41
CA SER A 10 -20.65 28.08 11.54
C SER A 10 -21.10 26.99 12.52
N GLU A 11 -21.16 25.72 12.12
CA GLU A 11 -21.57 24.61 12.99
C GLU A 11 -20.41 24.03 13.82
N ILE A 12 -19.16 24.45 13.51
CA ILE A 12 -17.96 23.93 14.19
C ILE A 12 -17.63 24.70 15.48
N SER A 13 -18.18 25.93 15.66
CA SER A 13 -17.81 26.80 16.80
C SER A 13 -18.55 26.53 18.10
N GLU A 14 -19.66 25.79 18.11
CA GLU A 14 -20.46 25.57 19.32
C GLU A 14 -20.44 24.16 19.92
N SER A 15 -19.80 23.17 19.28
CA SER A 15 -19.72 21.79 19.79
C SER A 15 -18.36 21.41 20.42
N GLY A 16 -17.49 22.37 20.62
CA GLY A 16 -16.07 22.14 20.97
C GLY A 16 -15.72 22.04 22.46
N ALA A 17 -16.69 22.00 23.37
CA ALA A 17 -16.37 21.95 24.80
C ALA A 17 -17.36 21.05 25.57
N SER A 18 -17.34 19.75 25.32
CA SER A 18 -17.80 18.76 26.35
C SER A 18 -17.54 17.33 25.82
N ASN A 19 -16.92 16.53 26.70
CA ASN A 19 -16.62 15.10 26.57
C ASN A 19 -15.42 14.68 25.68
N ARG A 20 -14.21 15.02 26.12
CA ARG A 20 -13.10 14.06 26.00
C ARG A 20 -13.32 12.93 27.02
N SER A 21 -14.28 12.03 26.76
CA SER A 21 -14.21 10.70 27.33
C SER A 21 -12.93 10.08 26.78
N THR A 22 -12.02 9.69 27.64
CA THR A 22 -10.92 8.77 27.34
C THR A 22 -11.55 7.50 26.80
N GLN A 23 -11.73 7.44 25.45
CA GLN A 23 -12.07 6.18 24.82
C GLN A 23 -10.89 5.25 25.10
N SER A 24 -11.15 4.21 25.91
CA SER A 24 -10.18 3.14 26.10
C SER A 24 -9.75 2.66 24.72
N ALA A 25 -8.44 2.59 24.49
CA ALA A 25 -7.91 2.05 23.24
C ALA A 25 -8.56 0.67 23.04
N SER A 26 -9.42 0.54 22.02
CA SER A 26 -10.01 -0.77 21.70
C SER A 26 -8.90 -1.67 21.20
N THR A 27 -8.86 -2.89 21.67
CA THR A 27 -7.93 -3.91 21.15
C THR A 27 -8.37 -4.25 19.72
N PRO A 28 -7.46 -4.28 18.73
CA PRO A 28 -7.78 -4.73 17.38
C PRO A 28 -8.46 -6.11 17.38
N LYS A 29 -9.36 -6.34 16.43
CA LYS A 29 -10.10 -7.60 16.28
C LYS A 29 -9.17 -8.79 16.01
N PHE A 30 -8.00 -8.57 15.40
CA PHE A 30 -7.02 -9.58 15.00
C PHE A 30 -5.70 -9.33 15.74
N SER A 31 -4.97 -10.40 16.02
CA SER A 31 -3.64 -10.33 16.63
C SER A 31 -2.56 -10.10 15.56
N THR A 32 -2.72 -10.71 14.39
CA THR A 32 -1.76 -10.60 13.29
C THR A 32 -2.42 -10.25 11.96
N LEU A 33 -1.64 -9.74 11.00
CA LEU A 33 -2.10 -9.55 9.63
C LEU A 33 -2.34 -10.89 8.91
N ILE A 34 -1.72 -11.98 9.40
CA ILE A 34 -1.97 -13.34 8.92
C ILE A 34 -3.40 -13.72 9.26
N GLU A 35 -3.79 -13.63 10.54
CA GLU A 35 -5.17 -13.89 10.98
C GLU A 35 -6.19 -13.02 10.21
N LEU A 36 -5.86 -11.77 9.96
CA LEU A 36 -6.72 -10.88 9.19
C LEU A 36 -6.98 -11.41 7.79
N LEU A 37 -5.94 -11.76 7.03
CA LEU A 37 -6.10 -12.26 5.66
C LEU A 37 -6.79 -13.62 5.64
N GLN A 38 -6.44 -14.54 6.54
CA GLN A 38 -7.13 -15.84 6.72
C GLN A 38 -8.63 -15.64 6.97
N TYR A 39 -8.97 -14.72 7.87
CA TYR A 39 -10.36 -14.38 8.12
C TYR A 39 -11.07 -13.87 6.85
N ARG A 40 -10.44 -12.96 6.09
CA ARG A 40 -11.01 -12.45 4.85
C ARG A 40 -11.22 -13.55 3.82
N ALA A 41 -10.21 -14.37 3.57
CA ALA A 41 -10.29 -15.48 2.63
C ALA A 41 -11.35 -16.51 3.02
N SER A 42 -11.58 -16.73 4.33
CA SER A 42 -12.62 -17.66 4.79
C SER A 42 -14.04 -17.08 4.74
N GLN A 43 -14.22 -15.77 5.00
CA GLN A 43 -15.54 -15.16 5.11
C GLN A 43 -16.03 -14.54 3.80
N GLN A 44 -15.13 -14.21 2.91
CA GLN A 44 -15.44 -13.53 1.64
C GLN A 44 -14.45 -13.95 0.53
N PRO A 45 -14.32 -15.29 0.27
CA PRO A 45 -13.29 -15.84 -0.62
C PRO A 45 -13.34 -15.25 -2.03
N ASP A 46 -14.53 -15.09 -2.58
CA ASP A 46 -14.78 -14.67 -3.96
C ASP A 46 -14.88 -13.13 -4.11
N ASP A 47 -14.89 -12.39 -3.00
CA ASP A 47 -14.92 -10.93 -3.05
C ASP A 47 -13.58 -10.41 -3.58
N LEU A 48 -13.65 -9.37 -4.42
CA LEU A 48 -12.47 -8.68 -4.94
C LEU A 48 -11.67 -8.04 -3.80
N ALA A 49 -10.41 -8.41 -3.66
CA ALA A 49 -9.47 -7.76 -2.75
C ALA A 49 -8.73 -6.60 -3.45
N TYR A 50 -8.09 -6.90 -4.56
CA TYR A 50 -7.29 -5.91 -5.31
C TYR A 50 -7.49 -6.03 -6.81
N GLN A 51 -7.57 -4.89 -7.49
CA GLN A 51 -7.65 -4.78 -8.95
C GLN A 51 -6.64 -3.75 -9.45
N PHE A 52 -5.72 -4.14 -10.32
CA PHE A 52 -4.84 -3.18 -10.98
C PHE A 52 -5.53 -2.52 -12.18
N LEU A 53 -5.38 -1.21 -12.31
CA LEU A 53 -5.91 -0.41 -13.42
C LEU A 53 -4.79 -0.04 -14.38
N VAL A 54 -4.67 -0.77 -15.47
CA VAL A 54 -3.71 -0.49 -16.54
C VAL A 54 -3.99 0.92 -17.08
N ASP A 55 -2.95 1.75 -17.11
CA ASP A 55 -3.07 3.17 -17.46
C ASP A 55 -4.13 3.95 -16.63
N GLY A 56 -4.55 3.44 -15.48
CA GLY A 56 -5.59 4.01 -14.62
C GLY A 56 -7.02 3.91 -15.19
N LYS A 57 -7.28 2.99 -16.13
CA LYS A 57 -8.58 2.82 -16.78
C LYS A 57 -8.98 1.37 -17.01
N LYS A 58 -8.13 0.60 -17.68
CA LYS A 58 -8.42 -0.78 -18.05
C LYS A 58 -8.11 -1.70 -16.88
N GLU A 59 -9.04 -2.56 -16.55
CA GLU A 59 -8.83 -3.61 -15.57
C GLU A 59 -7.76 -4.59 -16.07
N GLY A 60 -6.76 -4.84 -15.25
CA GLY A 60 -5.64 -5.76 -15.47
C GLY A 60 -5.66 -6.90 -14.47
N ALA A 61 -4.52 -7.23 -13.89
CA ALA A 61 -4.42 -8.27 -12.87
C ALA A 61 -5.29 -7.95 -11.64
N ALA A 62 -5.89 -8.98 -11.06
CA ALA A 62 -6.73 -8.86 -9.87
C ALA A 62 -6.53 -10.08 -8.98
N TYR A 63 -6.86 -9.91 -7.70
CA TYR A 63 -6.99 -11.00 -6.74
C TYR A 63 -8.29 -10.88 -5.96
N THR A 64 -9.00 -12.00 -5.83
CA THR A 64 -9.96 -12.20 -4.75
C THR A 64 -9.23 -12.42 -3.43
N TYR A 65 -9.95 -12.46 -2.31
CA TYR A 65 -9.31 -12.74 -1.02
C TYR A 65 -8.75 -14.17 -0.94
N ALA A 66 -9.43 -15.15 -1.56
CA ALA A 66 -8.93 -16.52 -1.62
C ALA A 66 -7.65 -16.63 -2.46
N GLU A 67 -7.63 -16.02 -3.65
CA GLU A 67 -6.45 -16.01 -4.51
C GLU A 67 -5.27 -15.28 -3.86
N LEU A 68 -5.51 -14.16 -3.18
CA LEU A 68 -4.46 -13.44 -2.45
C LEU A 68 -3.85 -14.31 -1.34
N GLU A 69 -4.68 -15.02 -0.58
CA GLU A 69 -4.19 -15.92 0.47
C GLU A 69 -3.42 -17.11 -0.12
N GLU A 70 -3.90 -17.68 -1.21
CA GLU A 70 -3.23 -18.80 -1.88
C GLU A 70 -1.83 -18.37 -2.38
N TRP A 71 -1.72 -17.23 -3.04
CA TRP A 71 -0.43 -16.66 -3.44
C TRP A 71 0.47 -16.36 -2.24
N ALA A 72 -0.08 -15.77 -1.18
CA ALA A 72 0.69 -15.51 0.02
C ALA A 72 1.25 -16.78 0.64
N LYS A 73 0.45 -17.86 0.71
CA LYS A 73 0.88 -19.17 1.20
C LYS A 73 1.93 -19.81 0.31
N ALA A 74 1.77 -19.75 -1.02
CA ALA A 74 2.73 -20.32 -1.96
C ALA A 74 4.11 -19.65 -1.84
N ILE A 75 4.14 -18.32 -1.82
CA ILE A 75 5.37 -17.54 -1.62
C ILE A 75 5.98 -17.84 -0.24
N ALA A 76 5.14 -17.91 0.79
CA ALA A 76 5.60 -18.22 2.15
C ALA A 76 6.19 -19.62 2.27
N ALA A 77 5.57 -20.63 1.65
CA ALA A 77 6.09 -22.00 1.66
C ALA A 77 7.48 -22.08 1.00
N LEU A 78 7.68 -21.37 -0.13
CA LEU A 78 9.00 -21.27 -0.75
C LEU A 78 10.04 -20.63 0.18
N LEU A 79 9.67 -19.53 0.83
CA LEU A 79 10.54 -18.87 1.81
C LEU A 79 10.85 -19.78 3.01
N GLN A 80 9.87 -20.52 3.51
CA GLN A 80 10.04 -21.46 4.63
C GLN A 80 10.97 -22.62 4.28
N GLN A 81 10.91 -23.15 3.06
CA GLN A 81 11.85 -24.19 2.58
C GLN A 81 13.30 -23.71 2.64
N GLN A 82 13.54 -22.40 2.54
CA GLN A 82 14.85 -21.77 2.62
C GLN A 82 15.23 -21.31 4.04
N GLN A 83 14.41 -21.61 5.05
CA GLN A 83 14.65 -21.29 6.46
C GLN A 83 14.83 -19.80 6.74
N THR A 84 14.04 -18.96 6.09
CA THR A 84 14.18 -17.50 6.10
C THR A 84 13.43 -16.77 7.22
N LYS A 85 12.83 -17.48 8.20
CA LYS A 85 12.11 -16.84 9.31
C LYS A 85 13.00 -15.83 10.05
N GLY A 86 12.52 -14.58 10.19
CA GLY A 86 13.26 -13.48 10.80
C GLY A 86 14.23 -12.75 9.86
N GLU A 87 14.45 -13.28 8.63
CA GLU A 87 15.24 -12.59 7.62
C GLU A 87 14.50 -11.37 7.05
N ARG A 88 15.22 -10.52 6.34
CA ARG A 88 14.73 -9.28 5.74
C ARG A 88 14.73 -9.39 4.23
N ALA A 89 13.55 -9.16 3.62
CA ALA A 89 13.34 -9.26 2.19
C ALA A 89 12.99 -7.90 1.56
N LEU A 90 13.76 -7.45 0.58
CA LEU A 90 13.41 -6.32 -0.27
C LEU A 90 12.24 -6.69 -1.18
N LEU A 91 11.24 -5.82 -1.28
CA LEU A 91 10.18 -5.92 -2.25
C LEU A 91 10.44 -4.94 -3.39
N LEU A 92 10.91 -5.44 -4.54
CA LEU A 92 11.24 -4.67 -5.74
C LEU A 92 10.23 -4.96 -6.86
N TYR A 93 9.10 -4.27 -6.85
CA TYR A 93 8.02 -4.51 -7.83
C TYR A 93 7.62 -3.23 -8.56
N PRO A 94 7.11 -3.33 -9.78
CA PRO A 94 6.23 -2.29 -10.31
C PRO A 94 5.02 -2.12 -9.39
N GLN A 95 4.34 -0.99 -9.47
CA GLN A 95 3.04 -0.84 -8.80
C GLN A 95 2.04 -1.82 -9.41
N GLY A 96 1.46 -2.70 -8.58
CA GLY A 96 0.55 -3.76 -9.03
C GLY A 96 -0.04 -4.53 -7.86
N VAL A 97 -0.74 -5.61 -8.16
CA VAL A 97 -1.31 -6.52 -7.13
C VAL A 97 -0.25 -7.51 -6.63
N GLU A 98 0.77 -7.79 -7.42
CA GLU A 98 1.82 -8.77 -7.16
C GLU A 98 2.62 -8.40 -5.90
N VAL A 99 2.91 -7.11 -5.70
CA VAL A 99 3.61 -6.65 -4.49
C VAL A 99 2.78 -6.87 -3.23
N VAL A 100 1.45 -6.87 -3.33
CA VAL A 100 0.58 -7.16 -2.17
C VAL A 100 0.69 -8.63 -1.79
N ALA A 101 0.65 -9.54 -2.78
CA ALA A 101 0.86 -10.97 -2.56
C ALA A 101 2.25 -11.25 -1.96
N ALA A 102 3.31 -10.61 -2.48
CA ALA A 102 4.67 -10.74 -1.97
C ALA A 102 4.79 -10.21 -0.53
N PHE A 103 4.17 -9.07 -0.22
CA PHE A 103 4.12 -8.52 1.14
C PHE A 103 3.44 -9.51 2.10
N CYS A 104 2.26 -10.01 1.74
CA CYS A 104 1.56 -11.02 2.52
C CYS A 104 2.37 -12.32 2.65
N GLY A 105 3.05 -12.75 1.59
CA GLY A 105 3.92 -13.91 1.60
C GLY A 105 5.07 -13.80 2.60
N CYS A 106 5.69 -12.61 2.70
CA CYS A 106 6.68 -12.35 3.75
C CYS A 106 6.07 -12.53 5.14
N LEU A 107 4.90 -11.93 5.40
CA LEU A 107 4.23 -12.05 6.70
C LEU A 107 3.93 -13.52 7.04
N TYR A 108 3.41 -14.28 6.07
CA TYR A 108 3.07 -15.70 6.20
C TYR A 108 4.30 -16.60 6.38
N ALA A 109 5.50 -16.13 6.02
CA ALA A 109 6.76 -16.82 6.28
C ALA A 109 7.44 -16.39 7.58
N GLY A 110 6.96 -15.33 8.24
CA GLY A 110 7.66 -14.69 9.35
C GLY A 110 8.91 -13.94 8.89
N VAL A 111 8.94 -13.47 7.64
CA VAL A 111 10.00 -12.66 7.02
C VAL A 111 9.63 -11.19 7.13
N ILE A 112 10.59 -10.35 7.45
CA ILE A 112 10.40 -8.90 7.58
C ILE A 112 10.45 -8.27 6.19
N ALA A 113 9.33 -7.73 5.73
CA ALA A 113 9.23 -7.09 4.41
C ALA A 113 9.89 -5.71 4.40
N ILE A 114 10.53 -5.35 3.29
CA ILE A 114 11.13 -4.02 3.07
C ILE A 114 10.63 -3.49 1.73
N PRO A 115 9.50 -2.77 1.69
CA PRO A 115 9.03 -2.13 0.47
C PRO A 115 9.98 -1.01 0.03
N VAL A 116 10.52 -1.11 -1.18
CA VAL A 116 11.43 -0.12 -1.74
C VAL A 116 11.04 0.23 -3.18
N PRO A 117 11.38 1.44 -3.67
CA PRO A 117 11.08 1.80 -5.04
C PRO A 117 11.83 0.88 -6.00
N PRO A 118 11.16 0.32 -7.02
CA PRO A 118 11.83 -0.47 -8.05
C PRO A 118 12.83 0.40 -8.81
N PRO A 119 13.93 -0.17 -9.27
CA PRO A 119 14.90 0.55 -10.07
C PRO A 119 14.25 1.03 -11.39
N ASP A 120 14.51 2.28 -11.75
CA ASP A 120 14.09 2.89 -13.01
C ASP A 120 15.32 2.94 -13.93
N ALA A 121 15.25 2.28 -15.10
CA ALA A 121 16.36 2.21 -16.06
C ALA A 121 16.94 3.60 -16.38
N GLY A 122 16.09 4.63 -16.48
CA GLY A 122 16.52 6.00 -16.76
C GLY A 122 17.14 6.75 -15.59
N ARG A 123 17.00 6.24 -14.36
CA ARG A 123 17.42 6.91 -13.12
C ARG A 123 18.26 6.01 -12.21
N MET A 124 18.65 4.85 -12.66
CA MET A 124 19.27 3.81 -11.85
C MET A 124 20.51 4.33 -11.12
N LYS A 125 21.42 5.01 -11.81
CA LYS A 125 22.61 5.63 -11.20
C LYS A 125 22.29 6.59 -10.04
N ARG A 126 21.11 7.20 -10.05
CA ARG A 126 20.67 8.14 -9.00
C ARG A 126 19.99 7.42 -7.84
N THR A 127 19.31 6.32 -8.07
CA THR A 127 18.52 5.60 -7.06
C THR A 127 19.29 4.50 -6.35
N LEU A 128 20.29 3.90 -7.02
CA LEU A 128 21.12 2.83 -6.47
C LEU A 128 21.86 3.20 -5.16
N PRO A 129 22.49 4.37 -5.01
CA PRO A 129 23.17 4.71 -3.77
C PRO A 129 22.25 4.62 -2.55
N ARG A 130 21.00 5.08 -2.68
CA ARG A 130 20.00 4.98 -1.62
C ARG A 130 19.59 3.53 -1.34
N LEU A 131 19.40 2.72 -2.38
CA LEU A 131 19.05 1.31 -2.22
C LEU A 131 20.19 0.55 -1.51
N ARG A 132 21.43 0.85 -1.84
CA ARG A 132 22.62 0.30 -1.16
C ARG A 132 22.63 0.61 0.34
N GLU A 133 22.35 1.85 0.73
CA GLU A 133 22.24 2.22 2.15
C GLU A 133 21.09 1.47 2.84
N ILE A 134 19.95 1.28 2.17
CA ILE A 134 18.83 0.51 2.71
C ILE A 134 19.22 -0.96 2.93
N ILE A 135 19.84 -1.59 1.93
CA ILE A 135 20.30 -2.99 2.03
C ILE A 135 21.23 -3.15 3.22
N LYS A 136 22.19 -2.23 3.36
CA LYS A 136 23.19 -2.27 4.43
C LYS A 136 22.56 -2.04 5.79
N ASP A 137 21.68 -1.04 5.96
CA ASP A 137 21.04 -0.71 7.23
C ASP A 137 20.08 -1.81 7.68
N ALA A 138 19.34 -2.37 6.73
CA ALA A 138 18.42 -3.46 7.00
C ALA A 138 19.10 -4.84 7.10
N GLU A 139 20.35 -4.97 6.69
CA GLU A 139 21.02 -6.28 6.51
C GLU A 139 20.16 -7.26 5.70
N ALA A 140 19.57 -6.76 4.62
CA ALA A 140 18.67 -7.56 3.80
C ALA A 140 19.43 -8.62 3.00
N THR A 141 18.91 -9.85 3.01
CA THR A 141 19.53 -11.02 2.38
C THR A 141 18.72 -11.55 1.21
N ILE A 142 17.45 -11.14 1.09
CA ILE A 142 16.49 -11.65 0.12
C ILE A 142 15.94 -10.51 -0.72
N VAL A 143 15.69 -10.79 -2.00
CA VAL A 143 14.93 -9.91 -2.90
C VAL A 143 13.76 -10.69 -3.47
N LEU A 144 12.54 -10.22 -3.22
CA LEU A 144 11.36 -10.67 -3.93
C LEU A 144 11.06 -9.68 -5.06
N SER A 145 10.85 -10.20 -6.26
CA SER A 145 10.61 -9.38 -7.44
C SER A 145 9.82 -10.16 -8.50
N ASN A 146 9.72 -9.62 -9.70
CA ASN A 146 9.24 -10.32 -10.87
C ASN A 146 10.35 -10.43 -11.95
N ALA A 147 10.18 -11.35 -12.91
CA ALA A 147 11.15 -11.61 -13.96
C ALA A 147 11.62 -10.33 -14.66
N ARG A 148 10.70 -9.43 -14.97
CA ARG A 148 11.00 -8.17 -15.68
C ARG A 148 11.97 -7.27 -14.91
N ILE A 149 11.82 -7.14 -13.59
CA ILE A 149 12.71 -6.29 -12.76
C ILE A 149 14.06 -7.00 -12.59
N ILE A 150 14.07 -8.31 -12.43
CA ILE A 150 15.29 -9.12 -12.34
C ILE A 150 16.13 -8.94 -13.60
N GLU A 151 15.54 -9.16 -14.78
CA GLU A 151 16.19 -8.95 -16.08
C GLU A 151 16.71 -7.51 -16.24
N LEU A 152 15.88 -6.51 -15.91
CA LEU A 152 16.27 -5.10 -15.97
C LEU A 152 17.53 -4.80 -15.15
N ILE A 153 17.67 -5.41 -13.99
CA ILE A 153 18.83 -5.21 -13.11
C ILE A 153 20.04 -5.96 -13.68
N GLN A 154 19.87 -7.20 -14.11
CA GLN A 154 20.94 -8.01 -14.71
C GLN A 154 21.50 -7.36 -16.00
N ASP A 155 20.62 -6.85 -16.86
CA ASP A 155 20.99 -6.22 -18.12
C ASP A 155 21.53 -4.80 -17.97
N SER A 156 21.40 -4.21 -16.78
CA SER A 156 21.81 -2.82 -16.54
C SER A 156 23.30 -2.58 -16.67
N GLY A 157 24.11 -3.62 -16.54
CA GLY A 157 25.57 -3.54 -16.52
C GLY A 157 26.15 -2.68 -15.38
N LEU A 158 25.34 -2.41 -14.36
CA LEU A 158 25.76 -1.63 -13.21
C LEU A 158 26.48 -2.52 -12.19
N ASP A 159 27.61 -2.02 -11.70
CA ASP A 159 28.35 -2.64 -10.59
C ASP A 159 27.58 -2.44 -9.28
N PHE A 160 26.89 -3.49 -8.84
CA PHE A 160 26.11 -3.51 -7.61
C PHE A 160 26.36 -4.84 -6.86
N PRO A 161 27.58 -5.00 -6.29
CA PRO A 161 28.01 -6.28 -5.72
C PRO A 161 27.12 -6.76 -4.56
N GLU A 162 26.36 -5.87 -3.90
CA GLU A 162 25.41 -6.26 -2.87
C GLU A 162 24.33 -7.20 -3.44
N PHE A 163 23.92 -7.01 -4.68
CA PHE A 163 22.92 -7.87 -5.31
C PHE A 163 23.45 -9.27 -5.65
N ASP A 164 24.77 -9.41 -5.85
CA ASP A 164 25.41 -10.71 -6.16
C ASP A 164 25.35 -11.66 -4.94
N THR A 165 25.23 -11.11 -3.73
CA THR A 165 25.17 -11.87 -2.48
C THR A 165 23.76 -12.12 -1.98
N MET A 166 22.75 -11.50 -2.61
CA MET A 166 21.35 -11.64 -2.21
C MET A 166 20.68 -12.82 -2.92
N HIS A 167 19.74 -13.42 -2.23
CA HIS A 167 18.90 -14.45 -2.80
C HIS A 167 17.69 -13.84 -3.52
N TRP A 168 17.67 -13.98 -4.85
CA TRP A 168 16.61 -13.45 -5.70
C TRP A 168 15.52 -14.48 -5.94
N ILE A 169 14.28 -14.07 -5.72
CA ILE A 169 13.10 -14.89 -5.94
C ILE A 169 12.16 -14.15 -6.91
N ASP A 170 11.91 -14.77 -8.07
CA ASP A 170 10.83 -14.41 -8.96
C ASP A 170 9.53 -15.00 -8.44
N THR A 171 8.68 -14.16 -7.86
CA THR A 171 7.42 -14.62 -7.26
C THR A 171 6.34 -14.96 -8.28
N GLU A 172 6.47 -14.52 -9.54
CA GLU A 172 5.55 -14.90 -10.62
C GLU A 172 5.78 -16.34 -11.10
N SER A 173 6.98 -16.90 -10.84
CA SER A 173 7.34 -18.28 -11.18
C SER A 173 7.01 -19.29 -10.09
N VAL A 174 6.48 -18.86 -8.95
CA VAL A 174 6.15 -19.76 -7.83
C VAL A 174 4.94 -20.61 -8.17
N GLU A 175 5.08 -21.93 -8.02
CA GLU A 175 3.99 -22.87 -8.22
C GLU A 175 2.93 -22.71 -7.12
N LEU A 176 1.68 -22.43 -7.47
CA LEU A 176 0.59 -22.23 -6.50
C LEU A 176 0.34 -23.45 -5.61
N ASP A 177 0.60 -24.66 -6.12
CA ASP A 177 0.47 -25.89 -5.33
C ASP A 177 1.33 -25.92 -4.06
N LEU A 178 2.41 -25.12 -4.01
CA LEU A 178 3.23 -24.92 -2.80
C LEU A 178 2.41 -24.34 -1.63
N ALA A 179 1.32 -23.68 -1.89
CA ALA A 179 0.43 -23.18 -0.82
C ALA A 179 -0.01 -24.27 0.15
N LYS A 180 -0.09 -25.53 -0.30
CA LYS A 180 -0.46 -26.70 0.50
C LYS A 180 0.64 -27.12 1.50
N GLU A 181 1.87 -26.69 1.27
CA GLU A 181 3.04 -26.98 2.11
C GLU A 181 3.26 -25.91 3.17
N TRP A 182 2.53 -24.80 3.09
CA TRP A 182 2.65 -23.69 4.03
C TRP A 182 2.37 -24.15 5.47
N LYS A 183 3.18 -23.65 6.40
CA LYS A 183 3.01 -23.88 7.84
C LYS A 183 2.89 -22.53 8.53
N ASP A 184 2.03 -22.45 9.54
CA ASP A 184 1.92 -21.26 10.36
C ASP A 184 3.30 -20.92 10.96
N PRO A 185 3.80 -19.70 10.75
CA PRO A 185 5.11 -19.31 11.28
C PRO A 185 5.13 -19.12 12.80
N ASP A 186 3.99 -19.25 13.47
CA ASP A 186 3.83 -19.02 14.92
C ASP A 186 4.46 -17.67 15.34
N VAL A 187 3.87 -16.59 14.85
CA VAL A 187 4.26 -15.22 15.17
C VAL A 187 3.16 -14.55 15.99
N ASP A 188 3.55 -13.76 16.97
CA ASP A 188 2.64 -12.96 17.75
C ASP A 188 2.49 -11.53 17.20
N LYS A 189 1.64 -10.74 17.84
CA LYS A 189 1.33 -9.37 17.43
C LYS A 189 2.52 -8.41 17.50
N ASP A 190 3.53 -8.69 18.31
CA ASP A 190 4.67 -7.81 18.59
C ASP A 190 5.86 -8.11 17.66
N VAL A 191 5.78 -9.21 16.89
CA VAL A 191 6.77 -9.56 15.85
C VAL A 191 6.75 -8.49 14.76
N LEU A 192 7.95 -8.16 14.24
CA LEU A 192 8.11 -7.20 13.15
C LEU A 192 7.45 -7.73 11.87
N ALA A 193 6.58 -6.92 11.29
CA ALA A 193 5.94 -7.18 10.02
C ALA A 193 6.76 -6.63 8.86
N TYR A 194 7.24 -5.38 9.00
CA TYR A 194 8.02 -4.74 7.95
C TYR A 194 8.87 -3.57 8.46
N LEU A 195 9.85 -3.16 7.64
CA LEU A 195 10.63 -1.95 7.83
C LEU A 195 10.19 -0.90 6.82
N GLN A 196 9.77 0.27 7.32
CA GLN A 196 9.47 1.43 6.50
C GLN A 196 10.66 2.37 6.43
N PHE A 197 11.30 2.47 5.29
CA PHE A 197 12.39 3.42 5.10
C PHE A 197 11.87 4.81 4.76
N SER A 198 12.15 5.77 5.63
CA SER A 198 11.74 7.17 5.43
C SER A 198 12.56 7.83 4.33
N SER A 199 11.92 8.78 3.61
CA SER A 199 12.62 9.61 2.61
C SER A 199 13.60 10.62 3.23
N GLY A 200 13.65 10.72 4.55
CA GLY A 200 14.49 11.54 5.41
C GLY A 200 15.13 12.78 4.79
N SER A 201 15.06 13.92 5.49
CA SER A 201 15.85 15.13 5.17
C SER A 201 17.34 14.94 5.46
N THR A 202 17.73 13.85 6.15
CA THR A 202 19.10 13.47 6.46
C THR A 202 19.61 12.48 5.40
N SER A 203 20.92 12.51 5.13
CA SER A 203 21.56 11.74 4.07
C SER A 203 21.43 10.21 4.17
N THR A 204 21.16 9.68 5.36
CA THR A 204 21.08 8.23 5.60
C THR A 204 19.61 7.80 5.78
N PRO A 205 19.10 6.85 4.97
CA PRO A 205 17.79 6.26 5.19
C PRO A 205 17.71 5.60 6.57
N LYS A 206 16.56 5.71 7.24
CA LYS A 206 16.31 5.03 8.52
C LYS A 206 15.09 4.12 8.38
N GLY A 207 15.27 2.85 8.76
CA GLY A 207 14.19 1.87 8.82
C GLY A 207 13.37 2.02 10.10
N VAL A 208 12.10 2.39 9.97
CA VAL A 208 11.14 2.36 11.08
C VAL A 208 10.61 0.94 11.21
N MET A 209 10.77 0.34 12.38
CA MET A 209 10.32 -1.01 12.70
C MET A 209 8.83 -1.01 13.05
N LEU A 210 8.03 -1.78 12.29
CA LEU A 210 6.59 -1.85 12.46
C LEU A 210 6.15 -3.31 12.66
N SER A 211 5.49 -3.56 13.79
CA SER A 211 4.94 -4.87 14.14
C SER A 211 3.55 -5.08 13.52
N HIS A 212 3.06 -6.32 13.57
CA HIS A 212 1.67 -6.63 13.23
C HIS A 212 0.69 -5.78 14.03
N TYR A 213 0.96 -5.60 15.33
CA TYR A 213 0.09 -4.79 16.21
C TYR A 213 0.05 -3.32 15.80
N ASN A 214 1.18 -2.72 15.44
CA ASN A 214 1.21 -1.32 15.02
C ASN A 214 0.27 -1.07 13.85
N LEU A 215 0.32 -1.95 12.82
CA LEU A 215 -0.52 -1.84 11.63
C LEU A 215 -2.00 -2.06 11.95
N LEU A 216 -2.33 -3.11 12.69
CA LEU A 216 -3.71 -3.43 13.04
C LEU A 216 -4.34 -2.35 13.92
N HIS A 217 -3.59 -1.85 14.91
CA HIS A 217 -4.05 -0.77 15.80
C HIS A 217 -4.30 0.53 15.00
N HIS A 218 -3.40 0.87 14.07
CA HIS A 218 -3.57 2.02 13.20
C HIS A 218 -4.78 1.87 12.28
N SER A 219 -4.96 0.69 11.68
CA SER A 219 -6.11 0.42 10.80
C SER A 219 -7.44 0.46 11.54
N ASP A 220 -7.50 -0.05 12.78
CA ASP A 220 -8.68 0.06 13.64
C ASP A 220 -9.01 1.53 13.96
N TYR A 221 -7.98 2.32 14.25
CA TYR A 221 -8.16 3.76 14.47
C TYR A 221 -8.70 4.46 13.22
N LEU A 222 -8.10 4.23 12.04
CA LEU A 222 -8.54 4.83 10.78
C LEU A 222 -9.97 4.40 10.41
N GLN A 223 -10.32 3.13 10.60
CA GLN A 223 -11.67 2.65 10.35
C GLN A 223 -12.70 3.48 11.11
N ARG A 224 -12.46 3.73 12.40
CA ARG A 224 -13.37 4.52 13.24
C ARG A 224 -13.32 6.02 12.95
N ALA A 225 -12.14 6.56 12.69
CA ALA A 225 -11.94 8.00 12.50
C ALA A 225 -12.42 8.49 11.13
N CYS A 226 -12.26 7.67 10.08
CA CYS A 226 -12.53 8.05 8.68
C CYS A 226 -13.75 7.36 8.10
N GLY A 227 -14.43 6.49 8.86
CA GLY A 227 -15.66 5.83 8.41
C GLY A 227 -15.45 4.76 7.35
N TYR A 228 -14.28 4.11 7.33
CA TYR A 228 -14.04 2.99 6.42
C TYR A 228 -14.99 1.83 6.73
N SER A 229 -15.48 1.18 5.68
CA SER A 229 -16.40 0.03 5.79
C SER A 229 -16.09 -1.02 4.72
N LYS A 230 -16.71 -2.20 4.86
CA LYS A 230 -16.63 -3.28 3.85
C LYS A 230 -17.19 -2.83 2.49
N ASP A 231 -18.23 -2.01 2.50
CA ASP A 231 -18.93 -1.57 1.28
C ASP A 231 -18.31 -0.32 0.64
N GLY A 232 -17.16 0.12 1.17
CA GLY A 232 -16.48 1.34 0.76
C GLY A 232 -15.22 1.08 -0.07
N PRO A 233 -15.32 0.97 -1.42
CA PRO A 233 -14.14 0.79 -2.26
C PRO A 233 -13.10 1.89 -2.07
N THR A 234 -11.83 1.51 -2.21
CA THR A 234 -10.69 2.45 -2.22
C THR A 234 -10.09 2.52 -3.61
N VAL A 235 -9.76 3.73 -4.07
CA VAL A 235 -8.92 3.95 -5.26
C VAL A 235 -7.60 4.56 -4.81
N THR A 236 -6.47 3.94 -5.16
CA THR A 236 -5.15 4.46 -4.82
C THR A 236 -4.21 4.46 -6.02
N TRP A 237 -3.37 5.50 -6.09
CA TRP A 237 -2.23 5.58 -6.98
C TRP A 237 -0.93 5.85 -6.20
N MET A 238 -1.03 5.91 -4.87
CA MET A 238 0.12 6.15 -4.01
C MET A 238 1.11 4.99 -4.12
N PRO A 239 2.42 5.28 -4.20
CA PRO A 239 3.43 4.24 -4.27
C PRO A 239 3.39 3.32 -3.04
N TYR A 240 3.45 2.00 -3.25
CA TYR A 240 3.43 1.01 -2.17
C TYR A 240 4.67 1.09 -1.24
N PHE A 241 5.78 1.64 -1.71
CA PHE A 241 7.00 1.83 -0.92
C PHE A 241 6.97 3.10 -0.04
N HIS A 242 5.90 3.87 -0.11
CA HIS A 242 5.60 4.97 0.77
C HIS A 242 4.57 4.52 1.81
N ASP A 243 4.76 4.87 3.08
CA ASP A 243 3.84 4.51 4.17
C ASP A 243 2.38 4.86 3.87
N TYR A 244 2.13 6.05 3.33
CA TYR A 244 0.80 6.51 2.94
C TYR A 244 0.17 5.62 1.85
N GLY A 245 0.98 5.09 0.93
CA GLY A 245 0.54 4.14 -0.09
C GLY A 245 0.34 2.72 0.45
N LEU A 246 1.27 2.23 1.27
CA LEU A 246 1.18 0.88 1.82
C LEU A 246 0.08 0.79 2.89
N VAL A 247 0.13 1.64 3.90
CA VAL A 247 -0.75 1.51 5.07
C VAL A 247 -2.18 1.93 4.75
N GLU A 248 -2.38 3.15 4.26
CA GLU A 248 -3.73 3.63 3.95
C GLU A 248 -4.23 3.15 2.57
N GLY A 249 -3.32 3.04 1.59
CA GLY A 249 -3.69 2.66 0.23
C GLY A 249 -3.95 1.16 0.04
N LEU A 250 -3.17 0.30 0.69
CA LEU A 250 -3.26 -1.14 0.49
C LEU A 250 -3.74 -1.89 1.75
N MET A 251 -3.14 -1.63 2.92
CA MET A 251 -3.48 -2.41 4.12
C MET A 251 -4.84 -2.01 4.72
N GLN A 252 -5.26 -0.74 4.61
CA GLN A 252 -6.54 -0.30 5.13
C GLN A 252 -7.74 -0.98 4.42
N PRO A 253 -7.79 -1.08 3.06
CA PRO A 253 -8.83 -1.87 2.38
C PRO A 253 -8.86 -3.33 2.82
N LEU A 254 -7.70 -3.99 2.97
CA LEU A 254 -7.60 -5.35 3.49
C LEU A 254 -8.21 -5.46 4.90
N TYR A 255 -7.88 -4.52 5.79
CA TYR A 255 -8.42 -4.47 7.13
C TYR A 255 -9.95 -4.36 7.14
N ASN A 256 -10.52 -3.55 6.25
CA ASN A 256 -11.97 -3.36 6.17
C ASN A 256 -12.70 -4.48 5.42
N GLY A 257 -12.00 -5.25 4.59
CA GLY A 257 -12.60 -6.23 3.68
C GLY A 257 -13.28 -5.60 2.47
N ALA A 258 -12.76 -4.44 2.03
CA ALA A 258 -13.27 -3.69 0.90
C ALA A 258 -12.39 -3.85 -0.34
N PRO A 259 -12.93 -3.73 -1.56
CA PRO A 259 -12.12 -3.76 -2.77
C PRO A 259 -11.20 -2.55 -2.90
N CYS A 260 -10.00 -2.80 -3.39
CA CYS A 260 -9.00 -1.77 -3.66
C CYS A 260 -8.61 -1.74 -5.14
N TYR A 261 -8.76 -0.57 -5.76
CA TYR A 261 -8.37 -0.32 -7.15
C TYR A 261 -7.06 0.45 -7.19
N ILE A 262 -6.03 -0.16 -7.76
CA ILE A 262 -4.67 0.34 -7.77
C ILE A 262 -4.31 0.84 -9.16
N MET A 263 -3.75 2.03 -9.30
CA MET A 263 -3.13 2.50 -10.53
C MET A 263 -1.67 2.90 -10.32
N ALA A 264 -0.87 2.87 -11.39
CA ALA A 264 0.51 3.32 -11.30
C ALA A 264 0.58 4.84 -11.04
N PRO A 265 1.51 5.33 -10.20
CA PRO A 265 1.69 6.77 -9.94
C PRO A 265 1.87 7.59 -11.22
N LEU A 266 2.60 7.06 -12.22
CA LEU A 266 2.78 7.72 -13.50
C LEU A 266 1.49 7.85 -14.32
N ALA A 267 0.51 6.96 -14.15
CA ALA A 267 -0.78 7.06 -14.83
C ALA A 267 -1.56 8.28 -14.31
N PHE A 268 -1.51 8.52 -13.00
CA PHE A 268 -2.06 9.73 -12.38
C PHE A 268 -1.30 10.98 -12.83
N VAL A 269 0.02 11.02 -12.65
CA VAL A 269 0.83 12.22 -12.96
C VAL A 269 0.69 12.63 -14.43
N LYS A 270 0.66 11.68 -15.36
CA LYS A 270 0.44 11.97 -16.79
C LYS A 270 -0.96 12.50 -17.09
N ARG A 271 -1.98 11.96 -16.44
CA ARG A 271 -3.40 12.31 -16.68
C ARG A 271 -4.21 12.23 -15.38
N PRO A 272 -4.18 13.29 -14.52
CA PRO A 272 -4.83 13.27 -13.21
C PRO A 272 -6.35 13.04 -13.27
N LEU A 273 -7.02 13.37 -14.36
CA LEU A 273 -8.43 13.05 -14.58
C LEU A 273 -8.75 11.54 -14.43
N ARG A 274 -7.80 10.66 -14.71
CA ARG A 274 -7.99 9.20 -14.56
C ARG A 274 -8.27 8.79 -13.12
N TRP A 275 -7.68 9.46 -12.16
CA TRP A 275 -7.93 9.24 -10.75
C TRP A 275 -9.40 9.55 -10.38
N LEU A 276 -9.90 10.71 -10.78
CA LEU A 276 -11.28 11.11 -10.52
C LEU A 276 -12.27 10.21 -11.26
N GLN A 277 -11.95 9.83 -12.50
CA GLN A 277 -12.76 8.88 -13.26
C GLN A 277 -12.80 7.49 -12.64
N ALA A 278 -11.72 7.03 -12.03
CA ALA A 278 -11.70 5.76 -11.31
C ALA A 278 -12.55 5.84 -10.02
N ILE A 279 -12.46 6.94 -9.27
CA ILE A 279 -13.30 7.17 -8.09
C ILE A 279 -14.78 7.08 -8.49
N GLN A 280 -15.20 7.78 -9.54
CA GLN A 280 -16.56 7.73 -10.06
C GLN A 280 -16.96 6.32 -10.52
N LYS A 281 -16.10 5.70 -11.36
CA LYS A 281 -16.42 4.39 -11.98
C LYS A 281 -16.68 3.30 -10.94
N TYR A 282 -15.87 3.29 -9.89
CA TYR A 282 -15.94 2.23 -8.88
C TYR A 282 -16.70 2.64 -7.61
N GLY A 283 -17.28 3.84 -7.61
CA GLY A 283 -17.99 4.35 -6.43
C GLY A 283 -17.09 4.46 -5.21
N ALA A 284 -15.81 4.82 -5.41
CA ALA A 284 -14.85 4.80 -4.31
C ALA A 284 -15.25 5.80 -3.23
N THR A 285 -15.25 5.33 -1.99
CA THR A 285 -15.59 6.15 -0.81
C THR A 285 -14.36 6.79 -0.19
N HIS A 286 -13.18 6.18 -0.39
CA HIS A 286 -11.92 6.63 0.17
C HIS A 286 -10.85 6.69 -0.90
N SER A 287 -10.12 7.78 -0.92
CA SER A 287 -8.91 7.93 -1.73
C SER A 287 -8.06 9.03 -1.12
N GLN A 288 -6.77 8.81 -1.09
CA GLN A 288 -5.83 9.71 -0.45
C GLN A 288 -4.75 10.16 -1.41
N ALA A 289 -4.24 11.37 -1.18
CA ALA A 289 -3.15 11.92 -1.98
C ALA A 289 -2.43 13.06 -1.22
N PRO A 290 -1.18 13.39 -1.55
CA PRO A 290 -0.54 14.59 -1.08
C PRO A 290 -1.11 15.83 -1.76
N ASN A 291 -0.85 16.99 -1.18
CA ASN A 291 -1.41 18.28 -1.60
C ASN A 291 -1.13 18.61 -3.09
N PHE A 292 0.06 18.25 -3.59
CA PHE A 292 0.41 18.49 -5.00
C PHE A 292 -0.54 17.79 -5.98
N ALA A 293 -1.16 16.70 -5.57
CA ALA A 293 -2.07 15.95 -6.43
C ALA A 293 -3.37 16.71 -6.69
N TYR A 294 -3.93 17.29 -5.66
CA TYR A 294 -5.10 18.17 -5.75
C TYR A 294 -4.79 19.38 -6.61
N GLU A 295 -3.64 20.02 -6.37
CA GLU A 295 -3.17 21.14 -7.21
C GLU A 295 -2.97 20.73 -8.67
N LEU A 296 -2.41 19.54 -8.92
CA LEU A 296 -2.23 19.02 -10.27
C LEU A 296 -3.56 18.80 -11.00
N CYS A 297 -4.59 18.34 -10.30
CA CYS A 297 -5.94 18.21 -10.83
C CYS A 297 -6.50 19.58 -11.24
N LEU A 298 -6.44 20.57 -10.35
CA LEU A 298 -6.89 21.94 -10.63
C LEU A 298 -6.20 22.53 -11.86
N ARG A 299 -4.89 22.37 -11.95
CA ARG A 299 -4.08 22.94 -13.03
C ARG A 299 -4.27 22.23 -14.38
N ARG A 300 -4.46 20.91 -14.40
CA ARG A 300 -4.45 20.12 -15.64
C ARG A 300 -5.80 19.67 -16.14
N ILE A 301 -6.83 19.64 -15.29
CA ILE A 301 -8.17 19.22 -15.70
C ILE A 301 -8.97 20.47 -16.09
N LYS A 302 -9.18 20.65 -17.40
CA LYS A 302 -9.96 21.77 -17.93
C LYS A 302 -11.41 21.67 -17.45
N PRO A 303 -12.13 22.81 -17.22
CA PRO A 303 -13.53 22.81 -16.77
C PRO A 303 -14.44 21.89 -17.59
N ALA A 304 -14.39 21.97 -18.92
CA ALA A 304 -15.19 21.10 -19.80
C ALA A 304 -14.91 19.58 -19.66
N LYS A 305 -13.83 19.20 -18.96
CA LYS A 305 -13.55 17.78 -18.66
C LYS A 305 -14.00 17.39 -17.25
N ARG A 306 -14.43 18.35 -16.44
CA ARG A 306 -15.04 18.11 -15.13
C ARG A 306 -16.56 17.89 -15.25
N GLU A 307 -17.17 18.42 -16.34
CA GLU A 307 -18.59 18.21 -16.63
C GLU A 307 -18.93 16.73 -16.66
N GLY A 308 -19.95 16.33 -15.89
CA GLY A 308 -20.39 14.92 -15.78
C GLY A 308 -19.56 14.05 -14.84
N LEU A 309 -18.55 14.60 -14.13
CA LEU A 309 -17.92 13.89 -13.03
C LEU A 309 -18.85 13.92 -11.81
N ASP A 310 -19.16 12.72 -11.32
CA ASP A 310 -19.88 12.53 -10.06
C ASP A 310 -18.92 11.91 -9.03
N LEU A 311 -18.53 12.70 -8.04
CA LEU A 311 -17.65 12.31 -6.95
C LEU A 311 -18.40 12.19 -5.61
N SER A 312 -19.73 12.13 -5.63
CA SER A 312 -20.58 12.09 -4.43
C SER A 312 -20.35 10.85 -3.55
N SER A 313 -19.81 9.76 -4.13
CA SER A 313 -19.41 8.58 -3.37
C SER A 313 -18.16 8.81 -2.51
N TRP A 314 -17.33 9.82 -2.82
CA TRP A 314 -16.05 10.04 -2.17
C TRP A 314 -16.21 10.73 -0.80
N ILE A 315 -16.35 9.91 0.24
CA ILE A 315 -16.63 10.35 1.61
C ILE A 315 -15.40 10.96 2.28
N SER A 316 -14.21 10.36 2.02
CA SER A 316 -12.96 10.80 2.64
C SER A 316 -11.87 11.01 1.60
N ALA A 317 -11.53 12.30 1.40
CA ALA A 317 -10.42 12.76 0.57
C ALA A 317 -9.21 13.08 1.47
N GLY A 318 -8.35 12.08 1.71
CA GLY A 318 -7.18 12.26 2.57
C GLY A 318 -6.14 13.19 1.91
N ASN A 319 -5.63 14.16 2.68
CA ASN A 319 -4.52 15.01 2.23
C ASN A 319 -3.43 15.04 3.31
N ALA A 320 -2.27 14.44 3.02
CA ALA A 320 -1.16 14.31 3.95
C ALA A 320 0.20 14.18 3.23
N ALA A 321 1.24 13.77 3.95
CA ALA A 321 2.61 13.53 3.48
C ALA A 321 3.41 14.79 3.05
N GLU A 322 2.79 15.96 2.97
CA GLU A 322 3.45 17.25 2.73
C GLU A 322 2.63 18.40 3.34
N PRO A 323 3.18 19.63 3.43
CA PRO A 323 2.41 20.78 3.93
C PRO A 323 1.15 21.03 3.11
N ILE A 324 0.02 21.11 3.81
CA ILE A 324 -1.30 21.29 3.20
C ILE A 324 -1.53 22.76 2.88
N ASN A 325 -1.89 23.06 1.62
CA ASN A 325 -2.30 24.40 1.20
C ASN A 325 -3.84 24.54 1.27
N PRO A 326 -4.37 25.32 2.22
CA PRO A 326 -5.83 25.46 2.39
C PRO A 326 -6.55 26.04 1.16
N ARG A 327 -5.85 26.85 0.35
CA ARG A 327 -6.43 27.40 -0.89
C ARG A 327 -6.68 26.28 -1.90
N VAL A 328 -5.69 25.39 -2.09
CA VAL A 328 -5.82 24.25 -3.01
C VAL A 328 -6.99 23.37 -2.63
N LEU A 329 -7.18 23.10 -1.32
CA LEU A 329 -8.30 22.27 -0.87
C LEU A 329 -9.66 22.93 -1.12
N ARG A 330 -9.79 24.25 -0.86
CA ARG A 330 -11.04 24.96 -1.16
C ARG A 330 -11.35 24.95 -2.65
N GLU A 331 -10.38 25.33 -3.49
CA GLU A 331 -10.56 25.37 -4.94
C GLU A 331 -10.85 23.97 -5.54
N PHE A 332 -10.36 22.89 -4.89
CA PHE A 332 -10.64 21.53 -5.34
C PHE A 332 -12.03 21.04 -4.91
N ALA A 333 -12.54 21.51 -3.79
CA ALA A 333 -13.86 21.14 -3.27
C ALA A 333 -15.02 21.84 -4.01
N GLU A 334 -14.76 22.99 -4.68
CA GLU A 334 -15.68 23.72 -5.55
C GLU A 334 -15.80 23.08 -6.94
#